data_fd371edecd480c9e8d4429cbdd4d26de
#
_entry.id   fd371edecd480c9e8d4429cbdd4d26de
#
_cell.length_a   1.000
_cell.length_b   1.000
_cell.length_c   1.000
_cell.angle_alpha   90.00
_cell.angle_beta   90.00
_cell.angle_gamma   90.00
#
_symmetry.space_group_name_H-M   'P 1'
#
loop_
_entity.id
_entity.type
_entity.pdbx_description
1 polymer ?
#
loop_
_entity_poly.entity_id
_entity_poly.type
_entity_poly.pdbx_seq_one_letter_code
_entity_poly.pdbx_strand_id
1 'polypeptide(L)'
;VVEKNIVEVEAVGEAIRRAVNRSGTRARHAAAAVAGSAVITKIIPMPAELDENDLEAQVEFEAVNYIPYPIEEVNLDFEVLGPMPNNPEMVQVLLAASRSENVELRESALELGGLAAKVMDVEAFAVENAFALIADELPVGRDGVVALVDIGATMTTLNVLRGGRSLYSREQLFGGKQLTDEVMRRYGLTYEEAGQAKRQGGLPETYEVEVLEPFKEATVQQISRLLQFFYAGSEFNRVDQVVLAGGCASIAGLPEMVEEQLGVPTLVANPLAQMTLGPRVQAHALAQDAPALMIATGLALRSFD
;
A
#
# COMPACT_ATOMS: atom_id res chain seq x y z
N VAL A 1 -6.44 -9.47 12.05
CA VAL A 1 -5.25 -8.80 11.52
C VAL A 1 -4.85 -7.70 12.48
N VAL A 2 -3.58 -7.65 12.86
CA VAL A 2 -3.00 -6.61 13.74
C VAL A 2 -1.78 -6.03 13.02
N GLU A 3 -1.77 -4.72 12.77
CA GLU A 3 -0.64 -4.02 12.13
C GLU A 3 -0.17 -4.70 10.83
N LYS A 4 -1.13 -5.02 9.96
CA LYS A 4 -0.95 -5.76 8.69
C LYS A 4 -0.48 -7.22 8.84
N ASN A 5 -0.28 -7.72 10.06
CA ASN A 5 0.05 -9.13 10.30
C ASN A 5 -1.22 -9.96 10.49
N ILE A 6 -1.26 -11.14 9.89
CA ILE A 6 -2.34 -12.10 10.09
C ILE A 6 -2.10 -12.82 11.41
N VAL A 7 -2.98 -12.60 12.39
CA VAL A 7 -2.89 -13.23 13.73
C VAL A 7 -3.82 -14.44 13.81
N GLU A 8 -4.97 -14.36 13.14
CA GLU A 8 -5.97 -15.43 13.09
C GLU A 8 -6.29 -15.75 11.62
N VAL A 9 -5.64 -16.76 11.09
CA VAL A 9 -5.70 -17.11 9.67
C VAL A 9 -7.10 -17.59 9.26
N GLU A 10 -7.80 -18.34 10.12
CA GLU A 10 -9.14 -18.83 9.89
C GLU A 10 -10.15 -17.69 9.73
N ALA A 11 -10.07 -16.67 10.60
CA ALA A 11 -10.96 -15.52 10.54
C ALA A 11 -10.75 -14.71 9.25
N VAL A 12 -9.49 -14.58 8.79
CA VAL A 12 -9.15 -13.92 7.52
C VAL A 12 -9.65 -14.75 6.34
N GLY A 13 -9.40 -16.07 6.34
CA GLY A 13 -9.87 -16.99 5.30
C GLY A 13 -11.38 -16.99 5.15
N GLU A 14 -12.12 -16.97 6.28
CA GLU A 14 -13.56 -16.86 6.25
C GLU A 14 -14.04 -15.50 5.70
N ALA A 15 -13.36 -14.41 6.02
CA ALA A 15 -13.66 -13.09 5.45
C ALA A 15 -13.44 -13.07 3.93
N ILE A 16 -12.34 -13.66 3.45
CA ILE A 16 -12.07 -13.83 2.01
C ILE A 16 -13.16 -14.65 1.36
N ARG A 17 -13.56 -15.79 1.94
CA ARG A 17 -14.62 -16.65 1.42
C ARG A 17 -15.95 -15.89 1.28
N ARG A 18 -16.31 -15.09 2.29
CA ARG A 18 -17.53 -14.25 2.22
C ARG A 18 -17.42 -13.22 1.09
N ALA A 19 -16.27 -12.56 0.92
CA ALA A 19 -16.05 -11.60 -0.14
C ALA A 19 -16.15 -12.25 -1.54
N VAL A 20 -15.50 -13.40 -1.74
CA VAL A 20 -15.53 -14.17 -2.99
C VAL A 20 -16.98 -14.58 -3.34
N ASN A 21 -17.70 -15.14 -2.37
CA ASN A 21 -19.10 -15.54 -2.57
C ASN A 21 -19.99 -14.34 -2.91
N ARG A 22 -19.80 -13.21 -2.24
CA ARG A 22 -20.59 -12.00 -2.44
C ARG A 22 -20.32 -11.34 -3.80
N SER A 23 -19.07 -11.39 -4.27
CA SER A 23 -18.71 -10.85 -5.59
C SER A 23 -19.28 -11.65 -6.76
N GLY A 24 -19.58 -12.94 -6.54
CA GLY A 24 -20.03 -13.88 -7.58
C GLY A 24 -18.96 -14.18 -8.62
N THR A 25 -17.68 -13.92 -8.32
CA THR A 25 -16.57 -14.25 -9.22
C THR A 25 -16.41 -15.76 -9.39
N ARG A 26 -15.89 -16.16 -10.56
CA ARG A 26 -15.49 -17.54 -10.85
C ARG A 26 -13.97 -17.73 -10.76
N ALA A 27 -13.24 -16.66 -10.45
CA ALA A 27 -11.78 -16.73 -10.27
C ALA A 27 -11.44 -17.76 -9.18
N ARG A 28 -10.38 -18.52 -9.42
CA ARG A 28 -9.82 -19.50 -8.48
C ARG A 28 -8.39 -19.15 -8.07
N HIS A 29 -7.78 -18.26 -8.79
CA HIS A 29 -6.44 -17.76 -8.53
C HIS A 29 -6.51 -16.33 -7.96
N ALA A 30 -5.57 -16.01 -7.10
CA ALA A 30 -5.44 -14.69 -6.51
C ALA A 30 -3.98 -14.23 -6.49
N ALA A 31 -3.80 -12.92 -6.61
CA ALA A 31 -2.58 -12.25 -6.19
C ALA A 31 -2.79 -11.70 -4.77
N ALA A 32 -1.76 -11.79 -3.95
CA ALA A 32 -1.70 -11.16 -2.64
C ALA A 32 -0.38 -10.40 -2.48
N ALA A 33 -0.23 -9.64 -1.41
CA ALA A 33 0.99 -8.92 -1.12
C ALA A 33 1.40 -9.04 0.35
N VAL A 34 2.70 -9.00 0.60
CA VAL A 34 3.28 -8.79 1.92
C VAL A 34 3.43 -7.30 2.19
N ALA A 35 3.26 -6.90 3.45
CA ALA A 35 3.42 -5.50 3.85
C ALA A 35 4.88 -5.05 3.68
N GLY A 36 5.09 -3.76 3.37
CA GLY A 36 6.43 -3.22 3.15
C GLY A 36 7.38 -3.39 4.34
N SER A 37 6.85 -3.28 5.57
CA SER A 37 7.61 -3.52 6.81
C SER A 37 8.09 -4.95 7.00
N ALA A 38 7.49 -5.91 6.30
CA ALA A 38 7.84 -7.34 6.34
C ALA A 38 8.76 -7.76 5.17
N VAL A 39 9.19 -6.81 4.34
CA VAL A 39 10.02 -7.06 3.16
C VAL A 39 11.31 -6.24 3.24
N ILE A 40 12.41 -6.89 2.91
CA ILE A 40 13.71 -6.24 2.71
C ILE A 40 13.90 -6.09 1.20
N THR A 41 14.05 -4.87 0.72
CA THR A 41 14.39 -4.57 -0.66
C THR A 41 15.76 -3.92 -0.75
N LYS A 42 16.56 -4.33 -1.72
CA LYS A 42 17.89 -3.76 -2.00
C LYS A 42 18.16 -3.74 -3.48
N ILE A 43 18.82 -2.68 -3.95
CA ILE A 43 19.42 -2.68 -5.28
C ILE A 43 20.89 -3.02 -5.10
N ILE A 44 21.32 -4.10 -5.71
CA ILE A 44 22.69 -4.62 -5.65
C ILE A 44 23.31 -4.64 -7.05
N PRO A 45 24.61 -4.33 -7.17
CA PRO A 45 25.31 -4.44 -8.46
C PRO A 45 25.72 -5.89 -8.72
N MET A 46 25.45 -6.38 -9.93
CA MET A 46 25.81 -7.73 -10.39
C MET A 46 26.55 -7.65 -11.73
N PRO A 47 27.48 -8.58 -12.04
CA PRO A 47 28.11 -8.65 -13.35
C PRO A 47 27.07 -8.86 -14.46
N ALA A 48 27.17 -8.07 -15.54
CA ALA A 48 26.22 -8.12 -16.66
C ALA A 48 26.39 -9.38 -17.53
N GLU A 49 27.52 -10.09 -17.41
CA GLU A 49 27.87 -11.28 -18.21
C GLU A 49 27.28 -12.58 -17.65
N LEU A 50 26.71 -12.56 -16.45
CA LEU A 50 26.11 -13.75 -15.82
C LEU A 50 24.87 -14.19 -16.60
N ASP A 51 24.75 -15.49 -16.83
CA ASP A 51 23.48 -16.06 -17.27
C ASP A 51 22.46 -16.11 -16.11
N GLU A 52 21.22 -16.47 -16.42
CA GLU A 52 20.12 -16.46 -15.45
C GLU A 52 20.38 -17.34 -14.22
N ASN A 53 20.94 -18.55 -14.43
CA ASN A 53 21.22 -19.48 -13.33
C ASN A 53 22.40 -19.02 -12.47
N ASP A 54 23.46 -18.50 -13.10
CA ASP A 54 24.62 -17.96 -12.41
C ASP A 54 24.27 -16.68 -11.66
N LEU A 55 23.37 -15.85 -12.23
CA LEU A 55 22.86 -14.66 -11.57
C LEU A 55 22.03 -15.01 -10.33
N GLU A 56 21.12 -15.99 -10.44
CA GLU A 56 20.31 -16.47 -9.29
C GLU A 56 21.21 -16.93 -8.15
N ALA A 57 22.19 -17.80 -8.42
CA ALA A 57 23.13 -18.28 -7.42
C ALA A 57 23.97 -17.17 -6.79
N GLN A 58 24.38 -16.17 -7.60
CA GLN A 58 25.14 -15.04 -7.09
C GLN A 58 24.26 -14.10 -6.24
N VAL A 59 22.99 -13.88 -6.62
CA VAL A 59 22.01 -13.10 -5.84
C VAL A 59 21.76 -13.76 -4.50
N GLU A 60 21.54 -15.07 -4.46
CA GLU A 60 21.38 -15.81 -3.20
C GLU A 60 22.60 -15.68 -2.29
N PHE A 61 23.80 -15.80 -2.86
CA PHE A 61 25.05 -15.64 -2.12
C PHE A 61 25.19 -14.22 -1.53
N GLU A 62 24.91 -13.19 -2.32
CA GLU A 62 24.99 -11.79 -1.86
C GLU A 62 23.88 -11.43 -0.88
N ALA A 63 22.69 -12.06 -1.00
CA ALA A 63 21.54 -11.79 -0.16
C ALA A 63 21.84 -11.99 1.34
N VAL A 64 22.72 -12.94 1.69
CA VAL A 64 23.15 -13.21 3.07
C VAL A 64 23.76 -11.95 3.74
N ASN A 65 24.33 -11.04 2.96
CA ASN A 65 24.93 -9.81 3.50
C ASN A 65 23.88 -8.76 3.90
N TYR A 66 22.65 -8.88 3.41
CA TYR A 66 21.57 -7.89 3.58
C TYR A 66 20.39 -8.40 4.40
N ILE A 67 20.20 -9.73 4.44
CA ILE A 67 19.08 -10.36 5.11
C ILE A 67 19.52 -10.86 6.48
N PRO A 68 18.92 -10.36 7.58
CA PRO A 68 19.31 -10.70 8.95
C PRO A 68 18.67 -12.03 9.45
N TYR A 69 18.22 -12.90 8.54
CA TYR A 69 17.58 -14.18 8.80
C TYR A 69 18.30 -15.30 8.06
N PRO A 70 18.21 -16.56 8.54
CA PRO A 70 18.65 -17.71 7.75
C PRO A 70 17.98 -17.73 6.38
N ILE A 71 18.75 -17.94 5.31
CA ILE A 71 18.22 -17.85 3.94
C ILE A 71 17.15 -18.92 3.67
N GLU A 72 17.21 -20.05 4.35
CA GLU A 72 16.23 -21.13 4.31
C GLU A 72 14.86 -20.77 4.93
N GLU A 73 14.79 -19.68 5.72
CA GLU A 73 13.56 -19.16 6.32
C GLU A 73 12.97 -17.97 5.51
N VAL A 74 13.52 -17.70 4.32
CA VAL A 74 13.20 -16.51 3.54
C VAL A 74 12.72 -16.89 2.14
N ASN A 75 11.63 -16.29 1.70
CA ASN A 75 11.27 -16.21 0.30
C ASN A 75 12.00 -15.02 -0.32
N LEU A 76 12.76 -15.29 -1.37
CA LEU A 76 13.61 -14.32 -2.06
C LEU A 76 13.25 -14.33 -3.54
N ASP A 77 13.19 -13.14 -4.12
CA ASP A 77 13.00 -12.94 -5.56
C ASP A 77 13.83 -11.73 -6.02
N PHE A 78 14.13 -11.64 -7.31
CA PHE A 78 14.93 -10.56 -7.85
C PHE A 78 14.49 -10.14 -9.26
N GLU A 79 14.79 -8.90 -9.62
CA GLU A 79 14.54 -8.34 -10.95
C GLU A 79 15.77 -7.57 -11.44
N VAL A 80 16.18 -7.81 -12.69
CA VAL A 80 17.25 -7.04 -13.34
C VAL A 80 16.67 -5.72 -13.84
N LEU A 81 17.08 -4.61 -13.22
CA LEU A 81 16.60 -3.26 -13.56
C LEU A 81 17.28 -2.67 -14.80
N GLY A 82 18.46 -3.19 -15.17
CA GLY A 82 19.25 -2.76 -16.31
C GLY A 82 20.69 -2.37 -15.97
N PRO A 83 21.45 -1.84 -16.96
CA PRO A 83 22.86 -1.50 -16.77
C PRO A 83 23.06 -0.39 -15.74
N MET A 84 24.16 -0.45 -15.01
CA MET A 84 24.55 0.67 -14.13
C MET A 84 24.96 1.89 -14.95
N PRO A 85 24.49 3.12 -14.57
CA PRO A 85 24.74 4.33 -15.37
C PRO A 85 26.22 4.63 -15.64
N ASN A 86 27.10 4.25 -14.72
CA ASN A 86 28.54 4.57 -14.78
C ASN A 86 29.43 3.33 -15.01
N ASN A 87 28.84 2.13 -15.17
CA ASN A 87 29.59 0.90 -15.39
C ASN A 87 28.75 -0.11 -16.19
N PRO A 88 28.90 -0.17 -17.52
CA PRO A 88 28.11 -1.06 -18.39
C PRO A 88 28.42 -2.57 -18.21
N GLU A 89 29.51 -2.91 -17.53
CA GLU A 89 29.86 -4.30 -17.19
C GLU A 89 29.05 -4.82 -15.99
N MET A 90 28.28 -3.93 -15.34
CA MET A 90 27.44 -4.24 -14.18
C MET A 90 25.99 -3.90 -14.47
N VAL A 91 25.09 -4.71 -13.94
CA VAL A 91 23.64 -4.45 -13.90
C VAL A 91 23.17 -4.17 -12.49
N GLN A 92 22.11 -3.39 -12.38
CA GLN A 92 21.38 -3.21 -11.12
C GLN A 92 20.36 -4.32 -10.98
N VAL A 93 20.39 -5.02 -9.86
CA VAL A 93 19.43 -6.07 -9.54
C VAL A 93 18.65 -5.64 -8.29
N LEU A 94 17.34 -5.56 -8.40
CA LEU A 94 16.44 -5.36 -7.28
C LEU A 94 16.24 -6.71 -6.60
N LEU A 95 16.64 -6.81 -5.34
CA LEU A 95 16.41 -7.94 -4.46
C LEU A 95 15.20 -7.63 -3.59
N ALA A 96 14.27 -8.57 -3.48
CA ALA A 96 13.15 -8.54 -2.54
C ALA A 96 13.12 -9.81 -1.70
N ALA A 97 13.03 -9.69 -0.38
CA ALA A 97 13.06 -10.82 0.51
C ALA A 97 12.07 -10.64 1.67
N SER A 98 11.33 -11.69 2.00
CA SER A 98 10.42 -11.73 3.15
C SER A 98 10.56 -13.05 3.88
N ARG A 99 10.34 -13.07 5.20
CA ARG A 99 10.28 -14.33 5.93
C ARG A 99 9.17 -15.23 5.38
N SER A 100 9.45 -16.50 5.20
CA SER A 100 8.52 -17.48 4.65
C SER A 100 7.19 -17.53 5.41
N GLU A 101 7.22 -17.37 6.73
CA GLU A 101 6.03 -17.26 7.58
C GLU A 101 5.02 -16.18 7.09
N ASN A 102 5.52 -15.02 6.61
CA ASN A 102 4.64 -13.94 6.12
C ASN A 102 3.92 -14.32 4.84
N VAL A 103 4.56 -15.10 3.99
CA VAL A 103 4.01 -15.62 2.73
C VAL A 103 3.01 -16.74 3.03
N GLU A 104 3.41 -17.76 3.80
CA GLU A 104 2.62 -18.92 4.15
C GLU A 104 1.29 -18.57 4.84
N LEU A 105 1.31 -17.59 5.75
CA LEU A 105 0.07 -17.12 6.41
C LEU A 105 -0.94 -16.53 5.40
N ARG A 106 -0.45 -15.86 4.36
CA ARG A 106 -1.31 -15.28 3.30
C ARG A 106 -1.83 -16.35 2.36
N GLU A 107 -0.98 -17.29 1.98
CA GLU A 107 -1.37 -18.46 1.17
C GLU A 107 -2.44 -19.27 1.90
N SER A 108 -2.21 -19.60 3.17
CA SER A 108 -3.17 -20.33 4.00
C SER A 108 -4.52 -19.60 4.11
N ALA A 109 -4.50 -18.27 4.28
CA ALA A 109 -5.72 -17.48 4.33
C ALA A 109 -6.49 -17.50 3.00
N LEU A 110 -5.78 -17.46 1.85
CA LEU A 110 -6.38 -17.57 0.52
C LEU A 110 -6.99 -18.96 0.29
N GLU A 111 -6.26 -20.03 0.66
CA GLU A 111 -6.74 -21.41 0.56
C GLU A 111 -8.01 -21.63 1.38
N LEU A 112 -8.05 -21.16 2.62
CA LEU A 112 -9.24 -21.16 3.46
C LEU A 112 -10.39 -20.35 2.84
N GLY A 113 -10.07 -19.32 2.07
CA GLY A 113 -11.01 -18.53 1.29
C GLY A 113 -11.51 -19.22 0.02
N GLY A 114 -10.90 -20.34 -0.39
CA GLY A 114 -11.22 -21.09 -1.60
C GLY A 114 -10.50 -20.58 -2.85
N LEU A 115 -9.36 -19.92 -2.68
CA LEU A 115 -8.51 -19.39 -3.75
C LEU A 115 -7.10 -20.00 -3.66
N ALA A 116 -6.44 -20.18 -4.80
CA ALA A 116 -5.03 -20.53 -4.86
C ALA A 116 -4.20 -19.26 -5.08
N ALA A 117 -3.20 -19.03 -4.24
CA ALA A 117 -2.22 -17.98 -4.47
C ALA A 117 -1.40 -18.30 -5.72
N LYS A 118 -1.29 -17.35 -6.64
CA LYS A 118 -0.47 -17.45 -7.86
C LYS A 118 0.65 -16.42 -7.87
N VAL A 119 0.43 -15.31 -7.23
CA VAL A 119 1.41 -14.23 -7.07
C VAL A 119 1.40 -13.79 -5.62
N MET A 120 2.58 -13.72 -5.02
CA MET A 120 2.82 -13.05 -3.75
C MET A 120 3.71 -11.85 -4.03
N ASP A 121 3.11 -10.67 -4.04
CA ASP A 121 3.77 -9.42 -4.36
C ASP A 121 4.17 -8.64 -3.08
N VAL A 122 4.76 -7.49 -3.26
CA VAL A 122 5.01 -6.49 -2.21
C VAL A 122 4.01 -5.36 -2.35
N GLU A 123 3.41 -4.90 -1.24
CA GLU A 123 2.42 -3.81 -1.30
C GLU A 123 2.94 -2.56 -2.02
N ALA A 124 4.22 -2.21 -1.84
CA ALA A 124 4.82 -1.06 -2.52
C ALA A 124 4.82 -1.21 -4.05
N PHE A 125 5.10 -2.42 -4.57
CA PHE A 125 5.08 -2.68 -6.02
C PHE A 125 3.65 -2.74 -6.56
N ALA A 126 2.71 -3.28 -5.79
CA ALA A 126 1.29 -3.19 -6.14
C ALA A 126 0.82 -1.74 -6.22
N VAL A 127 1.28 -0.87 -5.30
CA VAL A 127 1.00 0.58 -5.35
C VAL A 127 1.60 1.23 -6.60
N GLU A 128 2.84 0.89 -6.99
CA GLU A 128 3.45 1.37 -8.24
C GLU A 128 2.61 1.00 -9.47
N ASN A 129 2.17 -0.25 -9.55
CA ASN A 129 1.32 -0.72 -10.65
C ASN A 129 -0.01 0.07 -10.72
N ALA A 130 -0.66 0.29 -9.57
CA ALA A 130 -1.89 1.09 -9.52
C ALA A 130 -1.63 2.57 -9.81
N PHE A 131 -0.50 3.12 -9.36
CA PHE A 131 -0.11 4.50 -9.61
C PHE A 131 0.05 4.78 -11.11
N ALA A 132 0.54 3.81 -11.88
CA ALA A 132 0.67 3.95 -13.34
C ALA A 132 -0.68 4.26 -14.03
N LEU A 133 -1.81 3.86 -13.45
CA LEU A 133 -3.15 4.15 -13.98
C LEU A 133 -3.59 5.60 -13.79
N ILE A 134 -3.02 6.31 -12.82
CA ILE A 134 -3.40 7.69 -12.46
C ILE A 134 -2.30 8.71 -12.75
N ALA A 135 -1.07 8.27 -12.98
CA ALA A 135 0.10 9.15 -13.11
C ALA A 135 -0.05 10.20 -14.23
N ASP A 136 -0.66 9.83 -15.36
CA ASP A 136 -0.86 10.73 -16.50
C ASP A 136 -1.96 11.77 -16.27
N GLU A 137 -2.82 11.56 -15.28
CA GLU A 137 -3.89 12.50 -14.90
C GLU A 137 -3.44 13.52 -13.87
N LEU A 138 -2.30 13.28 -13.22
CA LEU A 138 -1.77 14.19 -12.22
C LEU A 138 -1.24 15.46 -12.90
N PRO A 139 -1.51 16.66 -12.33
CA PRO A 139 -1.01 17.93 -12.87
C PRO A 139 0.52 17.98 -13.03
N VAL A 140 1.25 17.26 -12.18
CA VAL A 140 2.73 17.18 -12.21
C VAL A 140 3.27 16.17 -13.23
N GLY A 141 2.40 15.33 -13.79
CA GLY A 141 2.77 14.26 -14.72
C GLY A 141 3.65 13.17 -14.09
N ARG A 142 4.20 12.30 -14.93
CA ARG A 142 5.01 11.16 -14.49
C ARG A 142 6.36 11.54 -13.88
N ASP A 143 6.94 12.66 -14.31
CA ASP A 143 8.28 13.10 -13.87
C ASP A 143 8.28 13.82 -12.53
N GLY A 144 7.11 14.22 -12.04
CA GLY A 144 6.94 14.85 -10.73
C GLY A 144 7.25 13.88 -9.59
N VAL A 145 7.75 14.44 -8.49
CA VAL A 145 7.94 13.69 -7.24
C VAL A 145 6.62 13.66 -6.47
N VAL A 146 5.96 12.51 -6.45
CA VAL A 146 4.64 12.33 -5.87
C VAL A 146 4.72 11.56 -4.57
N ALA A 147 4.15 12.13 -3.50
CA ALA A 147 3.95 11.45 -2.23
C ALA A 147 2.58 10.78 -2.22
N LEU A 148 2.51 9.47 -2.43
CA LEU A 148 1.30 8.70 -2.25
C LEU A 148 1.21 8.24 -0.79
N VAL A 149 0.18 8.70 -0.10
CA VAL A 149 -0.06 8.45 1.33
C VAL A 149 -1.30 7.59 1.49
N ASP A 150 -1.11 6.32 1.78
CA ASP A 150 -2.20 5.37 2.08
C ASP A 150 -2.52 5.41 3.57
N ILE A 151 -3.68 5.97 3.92
CA ILE A 151 -4.15 6.08 5.30
C ILE A 151 -5.16 4.95 5.55
N GLY A 152 -4.64 3.83 6.02
CA GLY A 152 -5.41 2.63 6.30
C GLY A 152 -6.12 2.65 7.64
N ALA A 153 -6.53 1.47 8.11
CA ALA A 153 -7.20 1.33 9.41
C ALA A 153 -6.23 1.50 10.59
N THR A 154 -5.03 0.91 10.52
CA THR A 154 -4.05 0.90 11.63
C THR A 154 -2.70 1.49 11.24
N MET A 155 -2.42 1.54 9.95
CA MET A 155 -1.15 1.99 9.39
C MET A 155 -1.38 3.10 8.37
N THR A 156 -0.46 4.05 8.34
CA THR A 156 -0.29 5.02 7.25
C THR A 156 1.03 4.71 6.56
N THR A 157 0.98 4.49 5.25
CA THR A 157 2.15 4.19 4.42
C THR A 157 2.41 5.36 3.47
N LEU A 158 3.61 5.91 3.52
CA LEU A 158 4.12 6.86 2.53
C LEU A 158 4.89 6.08 1.47
N ASN A 159 4.52 6.24 0.20
CA ASN A 159 5.31 5.86 -0.95
C ASN A 159 5.65 7.12 -1.74
N VAL A 160 6.93 7.43 -1.91
CA VAL A 160 7.36 8.53 -2.77
C VAL A 160 7.75 7.96 -4.12
N LEU A 161 7.08 8.42 -5.18
CA LEU A 161 7.23 7.92 -6.54
C LEU A 161 7.76 9.02 -7.47
N ARG A 162 8.56 8.61 -8.45
CA ARG A 162 8.99 9.44 -9.57
C ARG A 162 9.20 8.57 -10.81
N GLY A 163 8.73 8.99 -11.96
CA GLY A 163 8.82 8.19 -13.18
C GLY A 163 8.11 6.84 -13.09
N GLY A 164 7.08 6.72 -12.23
CA GLY A 164 6.36 5.48 -11.98
C GLY A 164 7.08 4.47 -11.07
N ARG A 165 8.23 4.83 -10.49
CA ARG A 165 9.00 3.97 -9.58
C ARG A 165 9.05 4.53 -8.17
N SER A 166 9.01 3.66 -7.18
CA SER A 166 9.16 4.02 -5.77
C SER A 166 10.61 4.40 -5.46
N LEU A 167 10.79 5.62 -4.93
CA LEU A 167 12.07 6.12 -4.42
C LEU A 167 12.22 5.83 -2.93
N TYR A 168 11.09 5.77 -2.22
CA TYR A 168 11.07 5.65 -0.77
C TYR A 168 9.73 5.09 -0.31
N SER A 169 9.75 4.21 0.67
CA SER A 169 8.55 3.72 1.35
C SER A 169 8.78 3.71 2.86
N ARG A 170 7.76 4.15 3.60
CA ARG A 170 7.79 4.12 5.06
C ARG A 170 6.40 3.95 5.65
N GLU A 171 6.30 3.12 6.66
CA GLU A 171 5.07 2.87 7.42
C GLU A 171 5.10 3.54 8.80
N GLN A 172 3.94 3.99 9.25
CA GLN A 172 3.73 4.60 10.56
C GLN A 172 2.45 4.01 11.18
N LEU A 173 2.52 3.64 12.46
CA LEU A 173 1.36 3.20 13.25
C LEU A 173 0.42 4.37 13.50
N PHE A 174 -0.47 4.61 12.56
CA PHE A 174 -1.53 5.62 12.62
C PHE A 174 -2.60 5.27 11.59
N GLY A 175 -3.88 5.44 11.91
CA GLY A 175 -4.96 5.20 10.95
C GLY A 175 -6.36 5.36 11.53
N GLY A 176 -7.35 5.03 10.73
CA GLY A 176 -8.77 5.23 11.03
C GLY A 176 -9.30 4.50 12.27
N LYS A 177 -8.55 3.51 12.79
CA LYS A 177 -8.87 2.86 14.07
C LYS A 177 -8.80 3.83 15.22
N GLN A 178 -7.84 4.76 15.23
CA GLN A 178 -7.75 5.78 16.29
C GLN A 178 -9.00 6.67 16.33
N LEU A 179 -9.52 7.05 15.16
CA LEU A 179 -10.80 7.77 15.09
C LEU A 179 -11.95 6.91 15.62
N THR A 180 -11.97 5.61 15.30
CA THR A 180 -13.00 4.69 15.80
C THR A 180 -12.93 4.54 17.32
N ASP A 181 -11.73 4.34 17.86
CA ASP A 181 -11.49 4.19 19.29
C ASP A 181 -11.91 5.47 20.06
N GLU A 182 -11.66 6.66 19.49
CA GLU A 182 -12.09 7.92 20.10
C GLU A 182 -13.63 8.07 20.11
N VAL A 183 -14.29 7.69 19.00
CA VAL A 183 -15.76 7.67 18.93
C VAL A 183 -16.35 6.71 19.96
N MET A 184 -15.79 5.49 20.06
CA MET A 184 -16.20 4.51 21.07
C MET A 184 -16.07 5.06 22.50
N ARG A 185 -14.91 5.62 22.80
CA ARG A 185 -14.58 6.15 24.13
C ARG A 185 -15.51 7.32 24.51
N ARG A 186 -15.79 8.21 23.57
CA ARG A 186 -16.53 9.45 23.84
C ARG A 186 -18.04 9.24 23.91
N TYR A 187 -18.58 8.36 23.07
CA TYR A 187 -20.01 8.15 22.93
C TYR A 187 -20.51 6.81 23.50
N GLY A 188 -19.63 5.99 24.07
CA GLY A 188 -19.99 4.71 24.67
C GLY A 188 -20.47 3.67 23.66
N LEU A 189 -20.03 3.76 22.40
CA LEU A 189 -20.43 2.87 21.32
C LEU A 189 -19.53 1.64 21.23
N THR A 190 -20.06 0.54 20.73
CA THR A 190 -19.26 -0.61 20.32
C THR A 190 -18.45 -0.27 19.07
N TYR A 191 -17.46 -1.10 18.74
CA TYR A 191 -16.63 -0.93 17.54
C TYR A 191 -17.47 -0.90 16.24
N GLU A 192 -18.45 -1.78 16.15
CA GLU A 192 -19.36 -1.88 15.00
C GLU A 192 -20.25 -0.65 14.88
N GLU A 193 -20.86 -0.22 15.99
CA GLU A 193 -21.71 0.98 16.03
C GLU A 193 -20.91 2.25 15.68
N ALA A 194 -19.71 2.41 16.26
CA ALA A 194 -18.81 3.52 15.96
C ALA A 194 -18.39 3.54 14.48
N GLY A 195 -18.05 2.36 13.92
CA GLY A 195 -17.72 2.20 12.52
C GLY A 195 -18.89 2.53 11.57
N GLN A 196 -20.11 2.18 11.96
CA GLN A 196 -21.32 2.50 11.21
C GLN A 196 -21.66 3.99 11.30
N ALA A 197 -21.65 4.55 12.49
CA ALA A 197 -21.98 5.96 12.73
C ALA A 197 -21.02 6.92 11.99
N LYS A 198 -19.73 6.60 11.91
CA LYS A 198 -18.77 7.38 11.11
C LYS A 198 -19.09 7.39 9.61
N ARG A 199 -19.65 6.33 9.06
CA ARG A 199 -19.96 6.21 7.62
C ARG A 199 -21.36 6.73 7.25
N GLN A 200 -22.32 6.55 8.15
CA GLN A 200 -23.73 6.81 7.87
C GLN A 200 -24.24 8.07 8.57
N GLY A 201 -23.43 8.65 9.45
CA GLY A 201 -23.86 9.75 10.33
C GLY A 201 -24.62 9.25 11.57
N GLY A 202 -25.18 10.19 12.30
CA GLY A 202 -25.92 9.92 13.55
C GLY A 202 -25.11 10.16 14.81
N LEU A 203 -23.87 10.66 14.67
CA LEU A 203 -23.09 11.17 15.78
C LEU A 203 -23.58 12.58 16.19
N PRO A 204 -23.39 12.99 17.46
CA PRO A 204 -23.76 14.33 17.92
C PRO A 204 -23.10 15.45 17.09
N GLU A 205 -23.72 16.64 17.05
CA GLU A 205 -23.18 17.81 16.33
C GLU A 205 -21.75 18.19 16.76
N THR A 206 -21.39 17.88 18.00
CA THR A 206 -20.03 18.15 18.51
C THR A 206 -18.97 17.22 17.93
N TYR A 207 -19.37 16.13 17.28
CA TYR A 207 -18.43 15.13 16.73
C TYR A 207 -17.39 15.75 15.79
N GLU A 208 -17.84 16.65 14.91
CA GLU A 208 -16.96 17.25 13.92
C GLU A 208 -15.85 18.06 14.60
N VAL A 209 -16.21 18.96 15.50
CA VAL A 209 -15.25 19.85 16.16
C VAL A 209 -14.39 19.12 17.20
N GLU A 210 -14.98 18.19 17.95
CA GLU A 210 -14.32 17.61 19.12
C GLU A 210 -13.59 16.29 18.82
N VAL A 211 -13.86 15.63 17.69
CA VAL A 211 -13.28 14.34 17.35
C VAL A 211 -12.69 14.32 15.93
N LEU A 212 -13.47 14.74 14.93
CA LEU A 212 -13.04 14.62 13.54
C LEU A 212 -11.95 15.63 13.17
N GLU A 213 -12.11 16.91 13.55
CA GLU A 213 -11.08 17.92 13.29
C GLU A 213 -9.74 17.58 13.98
N PRO A 214 -9.67 17.22 15.27
CA PRO A 214 -8.43 16.77 15.90
C PRO A 214 -7.80 15.54 15.21
N PHE A 215 -8.61 14.61 14.70
CA PHE A 215 -8.09 13.47 13.93
C PHE A 215 -7.50 13.91 12.59
N LYS A 216 -8.13 14.83 11.85
CA LYS A 216 -7.59 15.39 10.61
C LYS A 216 -6.26 16.10 10.85
N GLU A 217 -6.20 16.95 11.88
CA GLU A 217 -4.96 17.63 12.29
C GLU A 217 -3.83 16.64 12.62
N ALA A 218 -4.15 15.61 13.42
CA ALA A 218 -3.19 14.55 13.72
C ALA A 218 -2.73 13.81 12.45
N THR A 219 -3.63 13.57 11.50
CA THR A 219 -3.30 12.95 10.21
C THR A 219 -2.30 13.80 9.43
N VAL A 220 -2.51 15.11 9.32
CA VAL A 220 -1.58 16.02 8.63
C VAL A 220 -0.21 16.04 9.32
N GLN A 221 -0.18 16.04 10.64
CA GLN A 221 1.06 15.97 11.40
C GLN A 221 1.83 14.66 11.12
N GLN A 222 1.15 13.52 11.00
CA GLN A 222 1.80 12.25 10.64
C GLN A 222 2.35 12.29 9.22
N ILE A 223 1.60 12.84 8.24
CA ILE A 223 2.07 13.00 6.86
C ILE A 223 3.32 13.90 6.84
N SER A 224 3.27 15.04 7.51
CA SER A 224 4.40 15.97 7.63
C SER A 224 5.64 15.26 8.18
N ARG A 225 5.49 14.47 9.25
CA ARG A 225 6.59 13.70 9.84
C ARG A 225 7.17 12.67 8.87
N LEU A 226 6.32 11.96 8.15
CA LEU A 226 6.76 10.97 7.14
C LEU A 226 7.57 11.65 6.02
N LEU A 227 7.11 12.81 5.53
CA LEU A 227 7.82 13.61 4.53
C LEU A 227 9.16 14.14 5.06
N GLN A 228 9.21 14.58 6.33
CA GLN A 228 10.48 15.01 6.95
C GLN A 228 11.51 13.88 6.99
N PHE A 229 11.09 12.64 7.27
CA PHE A 229 11.99 11.49 7.20
C PHE A 229 12.49 11.23 5.78
N PHE A 230 11.62 11.37 4.77
CA PHE A 230 12.02 11.26 3.38
C PHE A 230 13.05 12.33 3.01
N TYR A 231 12.79 13.59 3.32
CA TYR A 231 13.72 14.69 3.02
C TYR A 231 15.06 14.54 3.73
N ALA A 232 15.06 14.06 4.98
CA ALA A 232 16.30 13.86 5.73
C ALA A 232 17.16 12.69 5.20
N GLY A 233 16.54 11.70 4.54
CA GLY A 233 17.19 10.49 4.03
C GLY A 233 17.43 10.46 2.52
N SER A 234 17.09 11.53 1.78
CA SER A 234 17.20 11.60 0.33
C SER A 234 17.80 12.91 -0.16
N GLU A 235 18.07 13.03 -1.46
CA GLU A 235 18.51 14.27 -2.10
C GLU A 235 17.35 15.27 -2.35
N PHE A 236 16.11 14.84 -2.12
CA PHE A 236 14.93 15.65 -2.34
C PHE A 236 14.62 16.51 -1.12
N ASN A 237 14.21 17.74 -1.34
CA ASN A 237 13.80 18.68 -0.30
C ASN A 237 12.31 19.06 -0.35
N ARG A 238 11.59 18.54 -1.36
CA ARG A 238 10.15 18.72 -1.55
C ARG A 238 9.56 17.57 -2.35
N VAL A 239 8.25 17.41 -2.25
CA VAL A 239 7.42 16.68 -3.21
C VAL A 239 6.59 17.69 -4.00
N ASP A 240 6.24 17.35 -5.23
CA ASP A 240 5.48 18.24 -6.13
C ASP A 240 3.98 18.05 -5.97
N GLN A 241 3.56 16.88 -5.48
CA GLN A 241 2.16 16.54 -5.25
C GLN A 241 2.00 15.53 -4.13
N VAL A 242 0.89 15.63 -3.38
CA VAL A 242 0.42 14.60 -2.46
C VAL A 242 -0.80 13.90 -3.07
N VAL A 243 -0.84 12.59 -3.02
CA VAL A 243 -1.98 11.76 -3.40
C VAL A 243 -2.41 10.96 -2.19
N LEU A 244 -3.60 11.22 -1.67
CA LEU A 244 -4.17 10.49 -0.53
C LEU A 244 -4.87 9.22 -1.00
N ALA A 245 -4.56 8.11 -0.39
CA ALA A 245 -5.16 6.80 -0.59
C ALA A 245 -5.59 6.18 0.74
N GLY A 246 -6.20 5.01 0.68
CA GLY A 246 -6.72 4.34 1.87
C GLY A 246 -8.12 4.80 2.28
N GLY A 247 -8.70 4.07 3.21
CA GLY A 247 -10.09 4.32 3.63
C GLY A 247 -10.34 5.67 4.33
N CYS A 248 -9.29 6.31 4.85
CA CYS A 248 -9.40 7.63 5.47
C CYS A 248 -9.26 8.78 4.47
N ALA A 249 -8.78 8.53 3.26
CA ALA A 249 -8.64 9.59 2.23
C ALA A 249 -9.97 10.24 1.84
N SER A 250 -11.08 9.50 1.99
CA SER A 250 -12.44 9.99 1.71
C SER A 250 -13.04 10.85 2.83
N ILE A 251 -12.32 11.15 3.90
CA ILE A 251 -12.79 12.04 4.97
C ILE A 251 -12.90 13.46 4.40
N ALA A 252 -14.11 14.03 4.49
CA ALA A 252 -14.39 15.36 3.97
C ALA A 252 -13.50 16.43 4.62
N GLY A 253 -12.92 17.31 3.80
CA GLY A 253 -12.04 18.40 4.24
C GLY A 253 -10.60 17.95 4.57
N LEU A 254 -10.28 16.64 4.54
CA LEU A 254 -8.92 16.18 4.81
C LEU A 254 -7.94 16.55 3.69
N PRO A 255 -8.25 16.36 2.39
CA PRO A 255 -7.36 16.76 1.30
C PRO A 255 -7.03 18.26 1.33
N GLU A 256 -8.05 19.10 1.54
CA GLU A 256 -7.90 20.55 1.63
C GLU A 256 -7.02 20.95 2.81
N MET A 257 -7.20 20.32 3.98
CA MET A 257 -6.37 20.57 5.17
C MET A 257 -4.92 20.16 4.93
N VAL A 258 -4.68 19.00 4.26
CA VAL A 258 -3.33 18.56 3.89
C VAL A 258 -2.67 19.57 2.96
N GLU A 259 -3.38 20.01 1.91
CA GLU A 259 -2.89 21.00 0.96
C GLU A 259 -2.54 22.32 1.63
N GLU A 260 -3.44 22.84 2.47
CA GLU A 260 -3.25 24.11 3.19
C GLU A 260 -2.05 24.07 4.14
N GLN A 261 -1.94 23.00 4.96
CA GLN A 261 -0.91 22.93 5.99
C GLN A 261 0.48 22.54 5.44
N LEU A 262 0.54 21.73 4.38
CA LEU A 262 1.81 21.32 3.78
C LEU A 262 2.25 22.25 2.64
N GLY A 263 1.36 23.05 2.08
CA GLY A 263 1.62 23.91 0.93
C GLY A 263 1.92 23.11 -0.36
N VAL A 264 1.39 21.90 -0.47
CA VAL A 264 1.59 20.99 -1.60
C VAL A 264 0.24 20.59 -2.17
N PRO A 265 0.01 20.72 -3.50
CA PRO A 265 -1.23 20.28 -4.13
C PRO A 265 -1.59 18.86 -3.74
N THR A 266 -2.84 18.65 -3.30
CA THR A 266 -3.29 17.38 -2.73
C THR A 266 -4.53 16.86 -3.46
N LEU A 267 -4.49 15.60 -3.88
CA LEU A 267 -5.59 14.90 -4.54
C LEU A 267 -5.92 13.59 -3.82
N VAL A 268 -7.12 13.08 -4.05
CA VAL A 268 -7.54 11.75 -3.61
C VAL A 268 -7.37 10.75 -4.75
N ALA A 269 -6.75 9.61 -4.48
CA ALA A 269 -6.50 8.56 -5.46
C ALA A 269 -7.81 7.96 -5.98
N ASN A 270 -7.89 7.75 -7.29
CA ASN A 270 -8.92 6.92 -7.91
C ASN A 270 -8.31 6.03 -9.00
N PRO A 271 -7.79 4.84 -8.66
CA PRO A 271 -7.15 3.96 -9.64
C PRO A 271 -8.13 3.40 -10.68
N LEU A 272 -9.43 3.62 -10.51
CA LEU A 272 -10.49 3.08 -11.36
C LEU A 272 -11.12 4.15 -12.27
N ALA A 273 -10.61 5.39 -12.26
CA ALA A 273 -11.22 6.52 -12.98
C ALA A 273 -11.41 6.26 -14.49
N GLN A 274 -10.43 5.60 -15.13
CA GLN A 274 -10.45 5.27 -16.54
C GLN A 274 -11.12 3.92 -16.88
N MET A 275 -11.61 3.20 -15.88
CA MET A 275 -12.22 1.87 -16.09
C MET A 275 -13.70 1.98 -16.45
N THR A 276 -14.13 1.16 -17.40
CA THR A 276 -15.55 1.01 -17.70
C THR A 276 -16.24 0.15 -16.64
N LEU A 277 -17.29 0.68 -16.02
CA LEU A 277 -18.01 -0.01 -14.97
C LEU A 277 -18.95 -1.10 -15.53
N GLY A 278 -18.89 -2.27 -14.97
CA GLY A 278 -19.84 -3.33 -15.27
C GLY A 278 -21.25 -2.99 -14.75
N PRO A 279 -22.33 -3.60 -15.33
CA PRO A 279 -23.71 -3.23 -15.05
C PRO A 279 -24.17 -3.49 -13.60
N ARG A 280 -23.39 -4.27 -12.83
CA ARG A 280 -23.70 -4.58 -11.41
C ARG A 280 -22.96 -3.67 -10.44
N VAL A 281 -22.08 -2.77 -10.94
CA VAL A 281 -21.27 -1.88 -10.10
C VAL A 281 -22.03 -0.58 -9.86
N GLN A 282 -22.18 -0.21 -8.61
CA GLN A 282 -22.76 1.08 -8.22
C GLN A 282 -21.67 2.15 -8.24
N ALA A 283 -21.71 3.06 -9.23
CA ALA A 283 -20.69 4.07 -9.45
C ALA A 283 -20.41 4.95 -8.22
N HIS A 284 -21.47 5.37 -7.51
CA HIS A 284 -21.34 6.21 -6.32
C HIS A 284 -20.59 5.48 -5.17
N ALA A 285 -20.98 4.22 -4.90
CA ALA A 285 -20.31 3.44 -3.85
C ALA A 285 -18.84 3.17 -4.22
N LEU A 286 -18.59 2.83 -5.49
CA LEU A 286 -17.21 2.62 -5.96
C LEU A 286 -16.35 3.87 -5.83
N ALA A 287 -16.89 5.04 -6.14
CA ALA A 287 -16.15 6.31 -6.04
C ALA A 287 -15.73 6.61 -4.58
N GLN A 288 -16.56 6.24 -3.60
CA GLN A 288 -16.22 6.39 -2.18
C GLN A 288 -15.15 5.39 -1.73
N ASP A 289 -15.16 4.17 -2.27
CA ASP A 289 -14.24 3.11 -1.90
C ASP A 289 -12.93 3.13 -2.73
N ALA A 290 -12.92 3.79 -3.88
CA ALA A 290 -11.80 3.80 -4.83
C ALA A 290 -10.43 4.13 -4.20
N PRO A 291 -10.29 5.11 -3.28
CA PRO A 291 -9.01 5.39 -2.64
C PRO A 291 -8.46 4.22 -1.82
N ALA A 292 -9.33 3.36 -1.28
CA ALA A 292 -8.93 2.18 -0.51
C ALA A 292 -8.52 0.99 -1.40
N LEU A 293 -8.69 1.10 -2.71
CA LEU A 293 -8.47 0.00 -3.65
C LEU A 293 -7.13 0.05 -4.38
N MET A 294 -6.21 0.96 -4.03
CA MET A 294 -4.92 1.10 -4.71
C MET A 294 -4.15 -0.23 -4.75
N ILE A 295 -3.90 -0.86 -3.60
CA ILE A 295 -3.16 -2.13 -3.53
C ILE A 295 -3.91 -3.24 -4.28
N ALA A 296 -5.23 -3.36 -4.07
CA ALA A 296 -6.02 -4.40 -4.73
C ALA A 296 -6.05 -4.23 -6.27
N THR A 297 -6.10 -2.99 -6.74
CA THR A 297 -6.04 -2.69 -8.18
C THR A 297 -4.66 -3.04 -8.75
N GLY A 298 -3.58 -2.66 -8.08
CA GLY A 298 -2.23 -3.01 -8.51
C GLY A 298 -1.99 -4.51 -8.56
N LEU A 299 -2.49 -5.27 -7.59
CA LEU A 299 -2.45 -6.73 -7.60
C LEU A 299 -3.27 -7.32 -8.74
N ALA A 300 -4.42 -6.72 -9.08
CA ALA A 300 -5.25 -7.18 -10.19
C ALA A 300 -4.59 -6.96 -11.58
N LEU A 301 -3.59 -6.11 -11.67
CA LEU A 301 -2.80 -5.90 -12.89
C LEU A 301 -1.66 -6.93 -13.08
N ARG A 302 -1.42 -7.78 -12.07
CA ARG A 302 -0.41 -8.84 -12.18
C ARG A 302 -0.85 -9.90 -13.17
N SER A 303 0.08 -10.35 -14.02
CA SER A 303 -0.10 -11.52 -14.88
C SER A 303 0.00 -12.82 -14.07
N PHE A 304 -0.71 -13.84 -14.51
CA PHE A 304 -0.64 -15.19 -13.96
C PHE A 304 -0.07 -16.20 -14.99
N ASP A 305 0.55 -15.67 -16.03
CA ASP A 305 1.14 -16.47 -17.14
C ASP A 305 2.46 -17.11 -16.74
#